data_456491f05d30841693351265b43e4125
#
_entry.id   456491f05d30841693351265b43e4125
#
_cell.length_a   1.000
_cell.length_b   1.000
_cell.length_c   1.000
_cell.angle_alpha   90.00
_cell.angle_beta   90.00
_cell.angle_gamma   90.00
#
_symmetry.space_group_name_H-M   'P 1'
#
loop_
_entity.id
_entity.type
_entity.pdbx_description
1 polymer ?
#
loop_
_entity_poly.entity_id
_entity_poly.type
_entity_poly.pdbx_seq_one_letter_code
_entity_poly.pdbx_strand_id
1 'polypeptide(L)'
;MNSPFFSIIIPVYNGLSHDLSICLESIWNQPLSPSLYEVICVDDCSTDDTRRWLDEEAANHNNLRVIKHSVNKRQGGSRNTGVRAAEGKYIVFIDQDDYFHQSSLRKIYDYLLSKNSIEVLVSDSAYQFKGHESNLLQLNLPFREICDSVEFIKHNGVVFAPWRMCILRSFYMSHNLEFPEFCRIEDVDWACRVQFYIKRMVYLPIILVHYNKADTSQTGSMYRDVDILKANMKAGRRTYDIAMTLYEKHTLQHTILNVAERYVYNTCKYMFGIFLSLNTKKKIISIIPVEKSKYKLVNFAIDYPLLFSMVSNLCVPLFRVAICIVRRRKAKRQSN
;
A
#
# COMPACT_ATOMS: atom_id res chain seq x y z
N MET A 1 -12.12 9.74 29.95
CA MET A 1 -10.97 10.26 29.17
C MET A 1 -11.50 10.58 27.79
N ASN A 2 -11.10 11.70 27.19
CA ASN A 2 -11.49 11.99 25.81
C ASN A 2 -10.79 10.99 24.88
N SER A 3 -11.53 10.41 23.92
CA SER A 3 -10.93 9.52 22.91
C SER A 3 -9.83 10.24 22.13
N PRO A 4 -8.74 9.55 21.74
CA PRO A 4 -7.67 10.14 20.96
C PRO A 4 -8.18 10.66 19.61
N PHE A 5 -7.47 11.62 19.03
CA PHE A 5 -7.83 12.13 17.71
C PHE A 5 -7.30 11.21 16.60
N PHE A 6 -6.09 10.66 16.77
CA PHE A 6 -5.52 9.70 15.83
C PHE A 6 -5.31 8.33 16.48
N SER A 7 -5.57 7.28 15.70
CA SER A 7 -5.00 5.95 15.92
C SER A 7 -3.96 5.69 14.84
N ILE A 8 -2.70 5.62 15.24
CA ILE A 8 -1.57 5.34 14.37
C ILE A 8 -1.32 3.83 14.41
N ILE A 9 -1.51 3.16 13.29
CA ILE A 9 -1.45 1.69 13.20
C ILE A 9 -0.19 1.26 12.45
N ILE A 10 0.60 0.42 13.08
CA ILE A 10 1.89 -0.07 12.58
C ILE A 10 1.86 -1.59 12.50
N PRO A 11 1.79 -2.19 11.30
CA PRO A 11 2.03 -3.61 11.12
C PRO A 11 3.53 -3.90 11.36
N VAL A 12 3.84 -4.83 12.26
CA VAL A 12 5.22 -5.16 12.64
C VAL A 12 5.51 -6.64 12.39
N TYR A 13 6.65 -6.92 11.76
CA TYR A 13 7.20 -8.26 11.63
C TYR A 13 8.73 -8.18 11.57
N ASN A 14 9.44 -8.74 12.57
CA ASN A 14 10.90 -8.66 12.71
C ASN A 14 11.41 -7.21 12.59
N GLY A 15 10.75 -6.30 13.33
CA GLY A 15 10.89 -4.85 13.14
C GLY A 15 12.24 -4.28 13.55
N LEU A 16 13.00 -4.94 14.44
CA LEU A 16 14.31 -4.47 14.87
C LEU A 16 15.34 -4.45 13.73
N SER A 17 15.17 -5.33 12.74
CA SER A 17 16.00 -5.33 11.53
C SER A 17 15.49 -4.36 10.44
N HIS A 18 14.44 -3.60 10.71
CA HIS A 18 13.70 -2.76 9.74
C HIS A 18 13.38 -1.36 10.27
N ASP A 19 14.31 -0.77 11.05
CA ASP A 19 14.25 0.63 11.51
C ASP A 19 12.99 1.00 12.34
N LEU A 20 12.32 0.02 12.99
CA LEU A 20 11.12 0.24 13.80
C LEU A 20 11.32 1.30 14.90
N SER A 21 12.52 1.39 15.49
CA SER A 21 12.87 2.42 16.48
C SER A 21 12.77 3.82 15.86
N ILE A 22 13.26 4.02 14.63
CA ILE A 22 13.20 5.30 13.92
C ILE A 22 11.74 5.65 13.61
N CYS A 23 10.93 4.66 13.23
CA CYS A 23 9.50 4.85 13.01
C CYS A 23 8.83 5.38 14.28
N LEU A 24 9.00 4.72 15.43
CA LEU A 24 8.38 5.14 16.70
C LEU A 24 8.93 6.49 17.18
N GLU A 25 10.24 6.72 17.11
CA GLU A 25 10.82 8.02 17.44
C GLU A 25 10.22 9.16 16.62
N SER A 26 9.95 8.94 15.34
CA SER A 26 9.33 9.94 14.48
C SER A 26 7.91 10.32 14.94
N ILE A 27 7.21 9.40 15.62
CA ILE A 27 5.87 9.64 16.20
C ILE A 27 6.02 10.41 17.50
N TRP A 28 6.93 9.99 18.39
CA TRP A 28 7.15 10.65 19.68
C TRP A 28 7.65 12.09 19.53
N ASN A 29 8.39 12.37 18.47
CA ASN A 29 8.93 13.69 18.15
C ASN A 29 7.92 14.61 17.39
N GLN A 30 6.67 14.18 17.14
CA GLN A 30 5.66 15.10 16.60
C GLN A 30 5.28 16.14 17.65
N PRO A 31 5.15 17.44 17.28
CA PRO A 31 4.72 18.49 18.20
C PRO A 31 3.18 18.43 18.43
N LEU A 32 2.75 17.26 18.91
CA LEU A 32 1.35 16.94 19.22
C LEU A 32 1.29 16.33 20.62
N SER A 33 0.28 16.72 21.42
CA SER A 33 0.10 16.15 22.75
C SER A 33 -0.10 14.63 22.68
N PRO A 34 0.59 13.83 23.51
CA PRO A 34 0.39 12.38 23.57
C PRO A 34 -1.05 11.95 23.85
N SER A 35 -1.86 12.82 24.47
CA SER A 35 -3.29 12.58 24.69
C SER A 35 -4.15 12.64 23.41
N LEU A 36 -3.61 13.17 22.31
CA LEU A 36 -4.32 13.31 21.04
C LEU A 36 -4.11 12.13 20.10
N TYR A 37 -3.22 11.19 20.44
CA TYR A 37 -3.01 10.02 19.61
C TYR A 37 -2.71 8.78 20.45
N GLU A 38 -3.10 7.64 19.92
CA GLU A 38 -2.64 6.33 20.34
C GLU A 38 -1.80 5.69 19.23
N VAL A 39 -0.86 4.86 19.60
CA VAL A 39 -0.05 4.05 18.69
C VAL A 39 -0.42 2.58 18.91
N ILE A 40 -0.72 1.86 17.85
CA ILE A 40 -1.08 0.45 17.90
C ILE A 40 -0.10 -0.32 17.02
N CYS A 41 0.91 -0.95 17.66
CA CYS A 41 1.80 -1.88 17.02
C CYS A 41 1.18 -3.26 16.99
N VAL A 42 1.02 -3.84 15.81
CA VAL A 42 0.51 -5.21 15.67
C VAL A 42 1.66 -6.11 15.25
N ASP A 43 2.21 -6.86 16.20
CA ASP A 43 3.27 -7.85 15.97
C ASP A 43 2.71 -9.09 15.28
N ASP A 44 3.04 -9.24 14.02
CA ASP A 44 2.54 -10.31 13.14
C ASP A 44 3.34 -11.60 13.26
N CYS A 45 3.52 -12.08 14.51
CA CYS A 45 4.26 -13.30 14.84
C CYS A 45 5.76 -13.18 14.52
N SER A 46 6.42 -12.10 15.00
CA SER A 46 7.86 -11.92 14.88
C SER A 46 8.62 -13.09 15.49
N THR A 47 9.77 -13.43 14.89
CA THR A 47 10.64 -14.55 15.27
C THR A 47 11.95 -14.09 15.89
N ASP A 48 12.19 -12.78 15.93
CA ASP A 48 13.32 -12.11 16.58
C ASP A 48 12.92 -11.47 17.92
N ASP A 49 13.77 -10.65 18.50
CA ASP A 49 13.54 -9.95 19.77
C ASP A 49 12.53 -8.79 19.68
N THR A 50 11.94 -8.53 18.52
CA THR A 50 10.99 -7.42 18.28
C THR A 50 9.86 -7.40 19.29
N ARG A 51 9.31 -8.59 19.61
CA ARG A 51 8.20 -8.72 20.57
C ARG A 51 8.57 -8.25 21.97
N ARG A 52 9.75 -8.65 22.46
CA ARG A 52 10.25 -8.23 23.77
C ARG A 52 10.50 -6.73 23.79
N TRP A 53 11.15 -6.21 22.76
CA TRP A 53 11.45 -4.79 22.64
C TRP A 53 10.17 -3.93 22.62
N LEU A 54 9.13 -4.36 21.90
CA LEU A 54 7.84 -3.66 21.88
C LEU A 54 7.15 -3.65 23.26
N ASP A 55 7.29 -4.72 24.07
CA ASP A 55 6.76 -4.74 25.43
C ASP A 55 7.51 -3.75 26.35
N GLU A 56 8.82 -3.61 26.16
CA GLU A 56 9.64 -2.62 26.86
C GLU A 56 9.26 -1.18 26.47
N GLU A 57 9.05 -0.92 25.16
CA GLU A 57 8.57 0.37 24.66
C GLU A 57 7.17 0.72 25.20
N ALA A 58 6.26 -0.24 25.25
CA ALA A 58 4.91 -0.03 25.79
C ALA A 58 4.90 0.27 27.29
N ALA A 59 5.90 -0.19 28.04
CA ALA A 59 6.06 0.17 29.45
C ALA A 59 6.49 1.64 29.61
N ASN A 60 7.17 2.22 28.63
CA ASN A 60 7.66 3.60 28.65
C ASN A 60 6.67 4.61 28.05
N HIS A 61 5.69 4.15 27.24
CA HIS A 61 4.77 5.01 26.50
C HIS A 61 3.29 4.60 26.74
N ASN A 62 2.60 5.28 27.63
CA ASN A 62 1.22 4.96 28.02
C ASN A 62 0.19 4.99 26.86
N ASN A 63 0.51 5.62 25.75
CA ASN A 63 -0.32 5.69 24.55
C ASN A 63 0.13 4.68 23.46
N LEU A 64 1.05 3.77 23.77
CA LEU A 64 1.43 2.63 22.92
C LEU A 64 0.72 1.36 23.38
N ARG A 65 0.01 0.71 22.44
CA ARG A 65 -0.56 -0.63 22.63
C ARG A 65 0.10 -1.61 21.68
N VAL A 66 0.48 -2.77 22.22
CA VAL A 66 1.04 -3.88 21.44
C VAL A 66 0.05 -5.03 21.36
N ILE A 67 -0.32 -5.43 20.15
CA ILE A 67 -1.18 -6.58 19.89
C ILE A 67 -0.35 -7.65 19.19
N LYS A 68 -0.46 -8.89 19.66
CA LYS A 68 0.37 -10.00 19.18
C LYS A 68 -0.46 -11.03 18.46
N HIS A 69 -0.08 -11.36 17.23
CA HIS A 69 -0.69 -12.48 16.50
C HIS A 69 -0.01 -13.80 16.87
N SER A 70 -0.79 -14.87 16.89
CA SER A 70 -0.28 -16.25 17.04
C SER A 70 0.16 -16.87 15.72
N VAL A 71 -0.28 -16.30 14.59
CA VAL A 71 0.10 -16.70 13.23
C VAL A 71 0.30 -15.46 12.37
N ASN A 72 1.23 -15.54 11.41
CA ASN A 72 1.49 -14.42 10.50
C ASN A 72 0.33 -14.25 9.51
N LYS A 73 -0.38 -13.12 9.63
CA LYS A 73 -1.53 -12.73 8.79
C LYS A 73 -1.17 -11.75 7.68
N ARG A 74 0.09 -11.38 7.58
CA ARG A 74 0.61 -10.35 6.68
C ARG A 74 0.14 -8.94 7.07
N GLN A 75 0.65 -7.93 6.35
CA GLN A 75 0.38 -6.51 6.62
C GLN A 75 -1.12 -6.19 6.66
N GLY A 76 -1.90 -6.76 5.73
CA GLY A 76 -3.35 -6.56 5.70
C GLY A 76 -4.05 -7.03 6.98
N GLY A 77 -3.71 -8.23 7.47
CA GLY A 77 -4.28 -8.76 8.71
C GLY A 77 -3.89 -7.93 9.94
N SER A 78 -2.64 -7.45 9.98
CA SER A 78 -2.17 -6.59 11.06
C SER A 78 -2.86 -5.23 11.05
N ARG A 79 -3.02 -4.58 9.88
CA ARG A 79 -3.79 -3.34 9.77
C ARG A 79 -5.25 -3.53 10.20
N ASN A 80 -5.91 -4.62 9.81
CA ASN A 80 -7.28 -4.94 10.24
C ASN A 80 -7.38 -5.07 11.78
N THR A 81 -6.43 -5.79 12.38
CA THR A 81 -6.39 -5.96 13.84
C THR A 81 -6.19 -4.61 14.54
N GLY A 82 -5.29 -3.77 14.03
CA GLY A 82 -5.09 -2.43 14.55
C GLY A 82 -6.34 -1.55 14.44
N VAL A 83 -7.04 -1.58 13.30
CA VAL A 83 -8.28 -0.82 13.09
C VAL A 83 -9.39 -1.26 14.05
N ARG A 84 -9.55 -2.56 14.27
CA ARG A 84 -10.54 -3.07 15.23
C ARG A 84 -10.25 -2.64 16.66
N ALA A 85 -8.98 -2.46 17.01
CA ALA A 85 -8.55 -2.01 18.33
C ALA A 85 -8.52 -0.47 18.47
N ALA A 86 -8.60 0.26 17.38
CA ALA A 86 -8.49 1.71 17.36
C ALA A 86 -9.67 2.41 18.04
N GLU A 87 -9.38 3.47 18.81
CA GLU A 87 -10.36 4.32 19.52
C GLU A 87 -10.36 5.75 18.97
N GLY A 88 -9.34 6.13 18.21
CA GLY A 88 -9.18 7.46 17.65
C GLY A 88 -10.26 7.83 16.62
N LYS A 89 -10.47 9.13 16.47
CA LYS A 89 -11.40 9.66 15.46
C LYS A 89 -10.93 9.37 14.03
N TYR A 90 -9.62 9.44 13.78
CA TYR A 90 -8.99 9.19 12.49
C TYR A 90 -7.97 8.08 12.58
N ILE A 91 -7.92 7.24 11.57
CA ILE A 91 -6.94 6.16 11.38
C ILE A 91 -5.82 6.69 10.47
N VAL A 92 -4.57 6.44 10.87
CA VAL A 92 -3.37 6.68 10.08
C VAL A 92 -2.55 5.41 10.07
N PHE A 93 -2.16 4.92 8.89
CA PHE A 93 -1.26 3.79 8.75
C PHE A 93 0.17 4.29 8.52
N ILE A 94 1.15 3.57 9.04
CA ILE A 94 2.55 3.73 8.70
C ILE A 94 3.24 2.37 8.73
N ASP A 95 4.13 2.10 7.79
CA ASP A 95 4.89 0.86 7.76
C ASP A 95 6.11 0.97 8.71
N GLN A 96 6.56 -0.15 9.27
CA GLN A 96 7.58 -0.18 10.32
C GLN A 96 8.96 0.35 9.90
N ASP A 97 9.23 0.38 8.60
CA ASP A 97 10.47 0.85 7.97
C ASP A 97 10.41 2.29 7.45
N ASP A 98 9.26 2.95 7.67
CA ASP A 98 9.01 4.34 7.27
C ASP A 98 9.00 5.27 8.50
N TYR A 99 9.01 6.59 8.29
CA TYR A 99 8.90 7.57 9.37
C TYR A 99 8.11 8.81 8.98
N PHE A 100 7.44 9.43 9.96
CA PHE A 100 6.69 10.65 9.73
C PHE A 100 7.60 11.85 9.48
N HIS A 101 7.21 12.70 8.56
CA HIS A 101 7.84 14.01 8.39
C HIS A 101 7.56 14.89 9.63
N GLN A 102 8.55 15.70 10.00
CA GLN A 102 8.45 16.60 11.16
C GLN A 102 7.20 17.47 11.10
N SER A 103 6.44 17.53 12.17
CA SER A 103 5.21 18.31 12.32
C SER A 103 4.06 17.93 11.37
N SER A 104 4.15 16.84 10.63
CA SER A 104 3.11 16.44 9.67
C SER A 104 1.78 16.13 10.34
N LEU A 105 1.78 15.35 11.43
CA LEU A 105 0.57 15.02 12.18
C LEU A 105 -0.06 16.27 12.82
N ARG A 106 0.74 17.22 13.29
CA ARG A 106 0.25 18.49 13.83
C ARG A 106 -0.49 19.30 12.76
N LYS A 107 0.08 19.42 11.56
CA LYS A 107 -0.56 20.13 10.44
C LYS A 107 -1.88 19.48 10.03
N ILE A 108 -1.92 18.14 9.98
CA ILE A 108 -3.16 17.40 9.68
C ILE A 108 -4.21 17.62 10.79
N TYR A 109 -3.80 17.56 12.05
CA TYR A 109 -4.68 17.81 13.19
C TYR A 109 -5.34 19.19 13.13
N ASP A 110 -4.51 20.24 12.97
CA ASP A 110 -5.00 21.62 12.89
C ASP A 110 -5.96 21.81 11.70
N TYR A 111 -5.64 21.21 10.55
CA TYR A 111 -6.52 21.25 9.39
C TYR A 111 -7.86 20.54 9.64
N LEU A 112 -7.84 19.31 10.15
CA LEU A 112 -9.06 18.51 10.40
C LEU A 112 -9.93 19.07 11.51
N LEU A 113 -9.34 19.81 12.47
CA LEU A 113 -10.12 20.56 13.48
C LEU A 113 -10.92 21.69 12.86
N SER A 114 -10.35 22.37 11.86
CA SER A 114 -11.01 23.48 11.18
C SER A 114 -12.10 23.05 10.19
N LYS A 115 -12.17 21.76 9.86
CA LYS A 115 -13.09 21.20 8.85
C LYS A 115 -13.93 20.07 9.42
N ASN A 116 -15.23 20.14 9.21
CA ASN A 116 -16.15 19.10 9.66
C ASN A 116 -16.27 17.99 8.60
N SER A 117 -16.32 16.74 9.07
CA SER A 117 -16.75 15.59 8.27
C SER A 117 -15.89 15.26 7.04
N ILE A 118 -14.57 15.48 7.08
CA ILE A 118 -13.66 14.93 6.08
C ILE A 118 -13.56 13.41 6.30
N GLU A 119 -13.91 12.62 5.29
CA GLU A 119 -13.84 11.16 5.35
C GLU A 119 -12.42 10.67 5.12
N VAL A 120 -11.72 11.28 4.15
CA VAL A 120 -10.31 10.94 3.85
C VAL A 120 -9.52 12.21 3.52
N LEU A 121 -8.43 12.40 4.23
CA LEU A 121 -7.39 13.35 3.87
C LEU A 121 -6.25 12.58 3.19
N VAL A 122 -5.83 13.04 2.02
CA VAL A 122 -4.69 12.50 1.29
C VAL A 122 -3.53 13.50 1.33
N SER A 123 -2.31 13.00 1.49
CA SER A 123 -1.10 13.80 1.59
C SER A 123 -0.04 13.35 0.58
N ASP A 124 1.02 14.14 0.48
CA ASP A 124 2.23 13.78 -0.22
C ASP A 124 3.14 12.86 0.61
N SER A 125 4.15 12.32 -0.03
CA SER A 125 5.21 11.55 0.61
C SER A 125 6.54 11.82 -0.08
N ALA A 126 7.63 11.64 0.63
CA ALA A 126 8.97 11.69 0.08
C ALA A 126 9.57 10.28 0.00
N TYR A 127 10.30 9.99 -1.07
CA TYR A 127 11.17 8.83 -1.13
C TYR A 127 12.50 9.15 -0.48
N GLN A 128 12.96 8.30 0.43
CA GLN A 128 14.32 8.31 0.91
C GLN A 128 15.06 7.11 0.36
N PHE A 129 16.22 7.34 -0.22
CA PHE A 129 17.10 6.30 -0.70
C PHE A 129 18.52 6.57 -0.18
N LYS A 130 19.07 5.64 0.60
CA LYS A 130 20.42 5.75 1.20
C LYS A 130 20.66 7.09 1.95
N GLY A 131 19.66 7.55 2.70
CA GLY A 131 19.77 8.79 3.48
C GLY A 131 19.59 10.08 2.70
N HIS A 132 19.32 10.02 1.39
CA HIS A 132 19.06 11.19 0.56
C HIS A 132 17.59 11.24 0.12
N GLU A 133 16.95 12.37 0.33
CA GLU A 133 15.61 12.64 -0.22
C GLU A 133 15.71 12.71 -1.76
N SER A 134 15.14 11.74 -2.47
CA SER A 134 15.38 11.62 -3.90
C SER A 134 14.21 12.06 -4.76
N ASN A 135 12.97 11.93 -4.32
CA ASN A 135 11.78 12.31 -5.11
C ASN A 135 10.57 12.57 -4.22
N LEU A 136 9.80 13.60 -4.54
CA LEU A 136 8.49 13.85 -3.96
C LEU A 136 7.42 13.11 -4.77
N LEU A 137 6.59 12.33 -4.08
CA LEU A 137 5.36 11.80 -4.66
C LEU A 137 4.24 12.83 -4.47
N GLN A 138 4.30 13.88 -5.30
CA GLN A 138 3.29 14.93 -5.29
C GLN A 138 2.07 14.52 -6.13
N LEU A 139 0.90 14.87 -5.63
CA LEU A 139 -0.33 14.84 -6.40
C LEU A 139 -0.53 16.18 -7.09
N ASN A 140 -0.95 16.14 -8.36
CA ASN A 140 -1.13 17.36 -9.17
C ASN A 140 -2.53 17.99 -9.01
N LEU A 141 -3.33 17.53 -8.05
CA LEU A 141 -4.63 18.09 -7.79
C LEU A 141 -4.47 19.46 -7.11
N PRO A 142 -5.08 20.53 -7.64
CA PRO A 142 -5.14 21.80 -6.93
C PRO A 142 -5.76 21.60 -5.55
N PHE A 143 -5.21 22.26 -4.52
CA PHE A 143 -5.75 22.20 -3.18
C PHE A 143 -7.23 22.58 -3.19
N ARG A 144 -8.09 21.66 -2.78
CA ARG A 144 -9.54 21.87 -2.66
C ARG A 144 -10.01 21.45 -1.28
N GLU A 145 -10.93 22.18 -0.74
CA GLU A 145 -11.44 21.86 0.59
C GLU A 145 -12.21 20.54 0.61
N ILE A 146 -12.97 20.24 -0.45
CA ILE A 146 -13.77 19.03 -0.55
C ILE A 146 -13.95 18.67 -2.02
N CYS A 147 -13.62 17.41 -2.34
CA CYS A 147 -14.02 16.79 -3.60
C CYS A 147 -14.50 15.36 -3.33
N ASP A 148 -15.22 14.77 -4.25
CA ASP A 148 -15.49 13.34 -4.20
C ASP A 148 -14.36 12.53 -4.86
N SER A 149 -14.41 11.22 -4.66
CA SER A 149 -13.38 10.33 -5.20
C SER A 149 -13.33 10.29 -6.73
N VAL A 150 -14.46 10.53 -7.41
CA VAL A 150 -14.51 10.50 -8.88
C VAL A 150 -13.69 11.64 -9.44
N GLU A 151 -13.87 12.85 -8.89
CA GLU A 151 -13.09 14.00 -9.32
C GLU A 151 -11.61 13.84 -8.97
N PHE A 152 -11.31 13.35 -7.77
CA PHE A 152 -9.94 13.10 -7.35
C PHE A 152 -9.23 12.11 -8.29
N ILE A 153 -9.85 10.96 -8.56
CA ILE A 153 -9.27 9.89 -9.38
C ILE A 153 -9.11 10.33 -10.84
N LYS A 154 -10.02 11.16 -11.34
CA LYS A 154 -9.92 11.70 -12.70
C LYS A 154 -8.62 12.45 -12.94
N HIS A 155 -8.12 13.17 -11.94
CA HIS A 155 -6.90 13.98 -12.02
C HIS A 155 -5.64 13.23 -11.60
N ASN A 156 -5.72 12.35 -10.60
CA ASN A 156 -4.56 11.73 -9.95
C ASN A 156 -4.48 10.22 -10.11
N GLY A 157 -5.54 9.58 -10.62
CA GLY A 157 -5.66 8.13 -10.53
C GLY A 157 -5.94 7.64 -9.11
N VAL A 158 -5.85 6.33 -8.91
CA VAL A 158 -6.04 5.69 -7.60
C VAL A 158 -4.78 5.84 -6.75
N VAL A 159 -4.94 6.27 -5.51
CA VAL A 159 -3.86 6.29 -4.51
C VAL A 159 -3.82 4.95 -3.80
N PHE A 160 -2.76 4.17 -3.98
CA PHE A 160 -2.65 2.82 -3.43
C PHE A 160 -2.02 2.76 -2.04
N ALA A 161 -1.21 3.73 -1.67
CA ALA A 161 -0.46 3.73 -0.43
C ALA A 161 -1.34 4.10 0.78
N PRO A 162 -1.66 3.16 1.71
CA PRO A 162 -2.48 3.45 2.88
C PRO A 162 -1.89 4.55 3.77
N TRP A 163 -0.57 4.60 3.87
CA TRP A 163 0.19 5.56 4.67
C TRP A 163 0.17 7.00 4.13
N ARG A 164 -0.46 7.24 2.97
CA ARG A 164 -0.75 8.59 2.46
C ARG A 164 -2.12 9.12 2.88
N MET A 165 -2.91 8.31 3.58
CA MET A 165 -4.30 8.60 3.93
C MET A 165 -4.47 8.75 5.44
N CYS A 166 -5.20 9.79 5.84
CA CYS A 166 -5.80 9.90 7.16
C CYS A 166 -7.30 9.70 7.00
N ILE A 167 -7.85 8.62 7.58
CA ILE A 167 -9.20 8.12 7.29
C ILE A 167 -10.08 8.25 8.51
N LEU A 168 -11.26 8.85 8.36
CA LEU A 168 -12.25 8.92 9.41
C LEU A 168 -12.69 7.51 9.83
N ARG A 169 -12.47 7.15 11.10
CA ARG A 169 -12.71 5.78 11.60
C ARG A 169 -14.18 5.35 11.41
N SER A 170 -15.15 6.22 11.66
CA SER A 170 -16.57 5.90 11.46
C SER A 170 -16.89 5.59 9.99
N PHE A 171 -16.28 6.31 9.03
CA PHE A 171 -16.38 6.01 7.61
C PHE A 171 -15.76 4.64 7.27
N TYR A 172 -14.56 4.35 7.80
CA TYR A 172 -13.89 3.07 7.58
C TYR A 172 -14.75 1.89 8.05
N MET A 173 -15.28 1.99 9.27
CA MET A 173 -16.08 0.93 9.89
C MET A 173 -17.44 0.75 9.20
N SER A 174 -18.13 1.84 8.82
CA SER A 174 -19.46 1.77 8.18
C SER A 174 -19.46 1.11 6.81
N HIS A 175 -18.32 1.11 6.11
CA HIS A 175 -18.17 0.51 4.79
C HIS A 175 -17.40 -0.82 4.81
N ASN A 176 -17.05 -1.33 5.98
CA ASN A 176 -16.34 -2.61 6.15
C ASN A 176 -15.08 -2.71 5.27
N LEU A 177 -14.20 -1.71 5.37
CA LEU A 177 -13.05 -1.51 4.49
C LEU A 177 -11.82 -2.35 4.91
N GLU A 178 -12.01 -3.60 5.29
CA GLU A 178 -10.91 -4.47 5.70
C GLU A 178 -9.96 -4.80 4.53
N PHE A 179 -8.67 -4.92 4.84
CA PHE A 179 -7.67 -5.43 3.91
C PHE A 179 -7.83 -6.94 3.73
N PRO A 180 -7.48 -7.51 2.56
CA PRO A 180 -7.37 -8.96 2.44
C PRO A 180 -6.23 -9.49 3.31
N GLU A 181 -6.52 -10.52 4.13
CA GLU A 181 -5.54 -11.16 5.01
C GLU A 181 -4.75 -12.25 4.30
N PHE A 182 -3.62 -12.67 4.88
CA PHE A 182 -2.77 -13.78 4.41
C PHE A 182 -2.26 -13.61 2.98
N CYS A 183 -2.29 -12.41 2.43
CA CYS A 183 -1.82 -12.17 1.08
C CYS A 183 -0.78 -11.05 1.03
N ARG A 184 0.01 -11.04 -0.05
CA ARG A 184 0.83 -9.90 -0.46
C ARG A 184 0.02 -9.03 -1.41
N ILE A 185 0.36 -7.74 -1.51
CA ILE A 185 -0.32 -6.78 -2.40
C ILE A 185 -1.80 -6.68 -1.99
N GLU A 186 -2.00 -6.37 -0.73
CA GLU A 186 -3.29 -6.17 -0.09
C GLU A 186 -3.84 -4.75 -0.27
N ASP A 187 -2.97 -3.82 -0.64
CA ASP A 187 -3.25 -2.39 -0.75
C ASP A 187 -4.05 -2.02 -2.00
N VAL A 188 -3.90 -2.76 -3.09
CA VAL A 188 -4.44 -2.40 -4.41
C VAL A 188 -5.96 -2.44 -4.45
N ASP A 189 -6.54 -3.58 -4.15
CA ASP A 189 -8.00 -3.74 -4.12
C ASP A 189 -8.64 -3.02 -2.93
N TRP A 190 -7.92 -2.94 -1.80
CA TRP A 190 -8.34 -2.16 -0.66
C TRP A 190 -8.47 -0.67 -1.02
N ALA A 191 -7.45 -0.08 -1.63
CA ALA A 191 -7.47 1.32 -2.05
C ALA A 191 -8.58 1.63 -3.05
N CYS A 192 -8.86 0.72 -3.98
CA CYS A 192 -9.99 0.84 -4.90
C CYS A 192 -11.32 0.85 -4.15
N ARG A 193 -11.51 -0.02 -3.14
CA ARG A 193 -12.74 -0.05 -2.33
C ARG A 193 -12.90 1.20 -1.48
N VAL A 194 -11.84 1.65 -0.80
CA VAL A 194 -11.87 2.88 0.00
C VAL A 194 -12.31 4.04 -0.86
N GLN A 195 -11.60 4.28 -1.96
CA GLN A 195 -11.86 5.43 -2.83
C GLN A 195 -13.22 5.36 -3.53
N PHE A 196 -13.82 4.18 -3.64
CA PHE A 196 -15.17 4.05 -4.18
C PHE A 196 -16.24 4.74 -3.33
N TYR A 197 -16.14 4.63 -2.01
CA TYR A 197 -17.17 5.13 -1.09
C TYR A 197 -17.00 6.60 -0.71
N ILE A 198 -15.83 7.20 -0.94
CA ILE A 198 -15.50 8.55 -0.46
C ILE A 198 -16.36 9.61 -1.16
N LYS A 199 -17.05 10.41 -0.37
CA LYS A 199 -17.82 11.58 -0.81
C LYS A 199 -17.16 12.90 -0.43
N ARG A 200 -16.33 12.88 0.61
CA ARG A 200 -15.71 14.08 1.20
C ARG A 200 -14.25 13.82 1.49
N MET A 201 -13.43 14.03 0.49
CA MET A 201 -11.98 13.95 0.63
C MET A 201 -11.31 15.30 0.40
N VAL A 202 -10.11 15.44 0.92
CA VAL A 202 -9.26 16.59 0.72
C VAL A 202 -7.84 16.16 0.43
N TYR A 203 -7.17 16.90 -0.44
CA TYR A 203 -5.74 16.79 -0.63
C TYR A 203 -5.04 17.92 0.11
N LEU A 204 -4.11 17.56 0.99
CA LEU A 204 -3.24 18.49 1.70
C LEU A 204 -1.80 18.31 1.17
N PRO A 205 -1.21 19.32 0.50
CA PRO A 205 0.10 19.20 -0.14
C PRO A 205 1.23 19.31 0.90
N ILE A 206 1.29 18.35 1.82
CA ILE A 206 2.35 18.21 2.81
C ILE A 206 2.94 16.81 2.71
N ILE A 207 4.22 16.69 2.98
CA ILE A 207 4.86 15.39 3.15
C ILE A 207 4.37 14.84 4.50
N LEU A 208 3.67 13.69 4.47
CA LEU A 208 3.26 13.00 5.68
C LEU A 208 4.33 12.00 6.12
N VAL A 209 4.77 11.17 5.20
CA VAL A 209 5.68 10.04 5.45
C VAL A 209 6.88 10.11 4.53
N HIS A 210 8.04 9.80 5.07
CA HIS A 210 9.23 9.44 4.33
C HIS A 210 9.24 7.93 4.11
N TYR A 211 9.07 7.52 2.86
CA TYR A 211 9.13 6.13 2.44
C TYR A 211 10.59 5.71 2.29
N ASN A 212 11.06 4.88 3.21
CA ASN A 212 12.44 4.38 3.21
C ASN A 212 12.58 3.19 2.26
N LYS A 213 13.17 3.43 1.09
CA LYS A 213 13.36 2.39 0.08
C LYS A 213 14.63 1.60 0.32
N ALA A 214 14.56 0.55 1.13
CA ALA A 214 15.63 -0.43 1.25
C ALA A 214 15.74 -1.30 -0.02
N ASP A 215 16.96 -1.74 -0.35
CA ASP A 215 17.21 -2.67 -1.48
C ASP A 215 16.49 -4.02 -1.29
N THR A 216 16.10 -4.35 -0.05
CA THR A 216 15.38 -5.55 0.38
C THR A 216 13.85 -5.41 0.33
N SER A 217 13.31 -4.24 -0.06
CA SER A 217 11.88 -4.01 -0.10
C SER A 217 11.15 -5.03 -1.01
N GLN A 218 9.90 -5.38 -0.67
CA GLN A 218 9.08 -6.33 -1.46
C GLN A 218 9.00 -5.93 -2.94
N THR A 219 9.02 -4.63 -3.23
CA THR A 219 9.02 -4.07 -4.59
C THR A 219 10.31 -4.42 -5.36
N GLY A 220 11.44 -4.62 -4.69
CA GLY A 220 12.73 -5.01 -5.30
C GLY A 220 12.78 -6.47 -5.74
N SER A 221 12.02 -7.36 -5.11
CA SER A 221 12.00 -8.81 -5.37
C SER A 221 10.96 -9.25 -6.42
N MET A 222 10.15 -8.33 -6.95
CA MET A 222 9.03 -8.59 -7.88
C MET A 222 9.38 -9.47 -9.10
N TYR A 223 10.64 -9.52 -9.48
CA TYR A 223 11.09 -10.20 -10.70
C TYR A 223 11.63 -11.62 -10.47
N ARG A 224 11.63 -12.11 -9.23
CA ARG A 224 12.30 -13.37 -8.87
C ARG A 224 11.45 -14.31 -8.02
N ASP A 225 10.29 -13.87 -7.56
CA ASP A 225 9.45 -14.61 -6.61
C ASP A 225 8.11 -15.00 -7.25
N VAL A 226 7.87 -16.33 -7.31
CA VAL A 226 6.63 -16.92 -7.85
C VAL A 226 5.42 -16.51 -7.05
N ASP A 227 5.57 -16.36 -5.74
CA ASP A 227 4.44 -16.01 -4.87
C ASP A 227 4.02 -14.56 -5.06
N ILE A 228 4.96 -13.67 -5.40
CA ILE A 228 4.64 -12.30 -5.81
C ILE A 228 3.88 -12.28 -7.15
N LEU A 229 4.26 -13.11 -8.12
CA LEU A 229 3.50 -13.20 -9.38
C LEU A 229 2.07 -13.68 -9.16
N LYS A 230 1.88 -14.69 -8.30
CA LYS A 230 0.54 -15.17 -7.92
C LYS A 230 -0.24 -14.08 -7.17
N ALA A 231 0.41 -13.34 -6.25
CA ALA A 231 -0.21 -12.26 -5.51
C ALA A 231 -0.65 -11.11 -6.43
N ASN A 232 0.19 -10.69 -7.39
CA ASN A 232 -0.17 -9.70 -8.40
C ASN A 232 -1.39 -10.13 -9.23
N MET A 233 -1.42 -11.39 -9.68
CA MET A 233 -2.56 -11.89 -10.46
C MET A 233 -3.85 -11.93 -9.62
N LYS A 234 -3.75 -12.36 -8.36
CA LYS A 234 -4.89 -12.36 -7.43
C LYS A 234 -5.36 -10.93 -7.10
N ALA A 235 -4.44 -9.97 -6.92
CA ALA A 235 -4.79 -8.57 -6.73
C ALA A 235 -5.53 -8.01 -7.95
N GLY A 236 -5.03 -8.29 -9.16
CA GLY A 236 -5.72 -7.95 -10.40
C GLY A 236 -7.12 -8.55 -10.48
N ARG A 237 -7.29 -9.81 -10.08
CA ARG A 237 -8.58 -10.48 -10.04
C ARG A 237 -9.55 -9.81 -9.05
N ARG A 238 -9.12 -9.59 -7.80
CA ARG A 238 -9.96 -8.92 -6.79
C ARG A 238 -10.36 -7.51 -7.22
N THR A 239 -9.41 -6.75 -7.81
CA THR A 239 -9.68 -5.40 -8.34
C THR A 239 -10.71 -5.44 -9.49
N TYR A 240 -10.62 -6.43 -10.38
CA TYR A 240 -11.60 -6.65 -11.44
C TYR A 240 -12.99 -6.94 -10.86
N ASP A 241 -13.08 -7.86 -9.90
CA ASP A 241 -14.34 -8.22 -9.26
C ASP A 241 -14.99 -6.98 -8.60
N ILE A 242 -14.20 -6.11 -7.97
CA ILE A 242 -14.69 -4.82 -7.45
C ILE A 242 -15.21 -3.92 -8.57
N ALA A 243 -14.47 -3.76 -9.66
CA ALA A 243 -14.90 -2.93 -10.79
C ALA A 243 -16.25 -3.39 -11.35
N MET A 244 -16.48 -4.70 -11.40
CA MET A 244 -17.74 -5.26 -11.88
C MET A 244 -18.93 -4.98 -10.95
N THR A 245 -18.70 -4.69 -9.67
CA THR A 245 -19.76 -4.26 -8.74
C THR A 245 -20.12 -2.77 -8.88
N LEU A 246 -19.34 -1.99 -9.65
CA LEU A 246 -19.45 -0.53 -9.78
C LEU A 246 -20.30 -0.08 -10.97
N TYR A 247 -21.26 -0.87 -11.35
CA TYR A 247 -22.04 -0.70 -12.59
C TYR A 247 -22.64 0.71 -12.80
N GLU A 248 -23.02 1.40 -11.73
CA GLU A 248 -23.67 2.72 -11.81
C GLU A 248 -22.69 3.91 -11.90
N LYS A 249 -21.37 3.68 -11.78
CA LYS A 249 -20.34 4.74 -11.77
C LYS A 249 -19.30 4.52 -12.87
N HIS A 250 -19.72 4.68 -14.12
CA HIS A 250 -18.91 4.39 -15.32
C HIS A 250 -17.46 4.91 -15.29
N THR A 251 -17.22 6.15 -14.87
CA THR A 251 -15.86 6.74 -14.85
C THR A 251 -14.95 6.00 -13.85
N LEU A 252 -15.46 5.72 -12.67
CA LEU A 252 -14.70 5.03 -11.61
C LEU A 252 -14.49 3.56 -11.99
N GLN A 253 -15.53 2.89 -12.51
CA GLN A 253 -15.45 1.52 -12.99
C GLN A 253 -14.35 1.37 -14.05
N HIS A 254 -14.34 2.23 -15.07
CA HIS A 254 -13.31 2.19 -16.11
C HIS A 254 -11.89 2.39 -15.56
N THR A 255 -11.72 3.28 -14.60
CA THR A 255 -10.42 3.51 -13.97
C THR A 255 -9.95 2.29 -13.17
N ILE A 256 -10.84 1.67 -12.40
CA ILE A 256 -10.52 0.47 -11.61
C ILE A 256 -10.27 -0.74 -12.53
N LEU A 257 -11.01 -0.90 -13.62
CA LEU A 257 -10.71 -1.92 -14.64
C LEU A 257 -9.32 -1.74 -15.24
N ASN A 258 -8.91 -0.50 -15.53
CA ASN A 258 -7.57 -0.21 -16.01
C ASN A 258 -6.48 -0.61 -14.99
N VAL A 259 -6.74 -0.43 -13.71
CA VAL A 259 -5.85 -0.90 -12.63
C VAL A 259 -5.76 -2.42 -12.65
N ALA A 260 -6.88 -3.13 -12.66
CA ALA A 260 -6.93 -4.60 -12.70
C ALA A 260 -6.14 -5.15 -13.89
N GLU A 261 -6.41 -4.65 -15.10
CA GLU A 261 -5.67 -5.06 -16.31
C GLU A 261 -4.17 -4.78 -16.23
N ARG A 262 -3.75 -3.68 -15.61
CA ARG A 262 -2.33 -3.35 -15.42
C ARG A 262 -1.61 -4.37 -14.55
N TYR A 263 -2.25 -4.86 -13.48
CA TYR A 263 -1.70 -5.91 -12.63
C TYR A 263 -1.58 -7.25 -13.37
N VAL A 264 -2.60 -7.63 -14.12
CA VAL A 264 -2.58 -8.81 -15.00
C VAL A 264 -1.46 -8.70 -16.03
N TYR A 265 -1.37 -7.58 -16.74
CA TYR A 265 -0.33 -7.33 -17.73
C TYR A 265 1.08 -7.41 -17.12
N ASN A 266 1.32 -6.77 -15.98
CA ASN A 266 2.60 -6.81 -15.31
C ASN A 266 2.97 -8.24 -14.91
N THR A 267 2.01 -9.02 -14.43
CA THR A 267 2.24 -10.43 -14.09
C THR A 267 2.66 -11.24 -15.33
N CYS A 268 1.94 -11.10 -16.44
CA CYS A 268 2.31 -11.75 -17.70
C CYS A 268 3.70 -11.33 -18.17
N LYS A 269 4.02 -10.03 -18.09
CA LYS A 269 5.32 -9.47 -18.43
C LYS A 269 6.44 -10.05 -17.57
N TYR A 270 6.22 -10.16 -16.25
CA TYR A 270 7.25 -10.66 -15.33
C TYR A 270 7.48 -12.16 -15.42
N MET A 271 6.53 -12.93 -15.96
CA MET A 271 6.75 -14.34 -16.26
C MET A 271 7.91 -14.59 -17.23
N PHE A 272 8.27 -13.60 -18.04
CA PHE A 272 9.48 -13.65 -18.89
C PHE A 272 10.79 -13.53 -18.10
N GLY A 273 10.75 -13.04 -16.87
CA GLY A 273 11.93 -12.92 -15.99
C GLY A 273 12.24 -14.14 -15.15
N ILE A 274 11.35 -15.15 -15.12
CA ILE A 274 11.43 -16.30 -14.21
C ILE A 274 11.22 -17.61 -14.95
N PHE A 275 12.16 -18.55 -14.76
CA PHE A 275 11.98 -19.93 -15.17
C PHE A 275 10.97 -20.63 -14.24
N LEU A 276 9.82 -21.02 -14.77
CA LEU A 276 8.79 -21.77 -14.08
C LEU A 276 8.34 -22.95 -14.89
N SER A 277 7.85 -24.00 -14.21
CA SER A 277 7.22 -25.12 -14.92
C SER A 277 6.02 -24.62 -15.73
N LEU A 278 5.76 -25.27 -16.85
CA LEU A 278 4.63 -24.94 -17.72
C LEU A 278 3.30 -25.01 -16.94
N ASN A 279 3.18 -26.00 -16.05
CA ASN A 279 2.00 -26.18 -15.20
C ASN A 279 1.81 -25.01 -14.23
N THR A 280 2.89 -24.53 -13.60
CA THR A 280 2.84 -23.36 -12.71
C THR A 280 2.40 -22.11 -13.46
N LYS A 281 2.95 -21.83 -14.64
CA LYS A 281 2.55 -20.69 -15.48
C LYS A 281 1.10 -20.79 -15.92
N LYS A 282 0.62 -21.96 -16.34
CA LYS A 282 -0.78 -22.18 -16.69
C LYS A 282 -1.72 -21.89 -15.51
N LYS A 283 -1.38 -22.37 -14.30
CA LYS A 283 -2.16 -22.07 -13.08
C LYS A 283 -2.23 -20.58 -12.76
N ILE A 284 -1.16 -19.81 -13.01
CA ILE A 284 -1.17 -18.35 -12.82
C ILE A 284 -2.07 -17.69 -13.88
N ILE A 285 -1.95 -18.12 -15.16
CA ILE A 285 -2.74 -17.58 -16.27
C ILE A 285 -4.25 -17.86 -16.06
N SER A 286 -4.62 -19.04 -15.52
CA SER A 286 -6.03 -19.38 -15.27
C SER A 286 -6.74 -18.48 -14.24
N ILE A 287 -5.99 -17.62 -13.51
CA ILE A 287 -6.56 -16.62 -12.59
C ILE A 287 -6.99 -15.35 -13.35
N ILE A 288 -6.58 -15.17 -14.61
CA ILE A 288 -6.90 -13.95 -15.39
C ILE A 288 -8.43 -13.76 -15.43
N PRO A 289 -8.92 -12.59 -14.99
CA PRO A 289 -10.36 -12.37 -14.84
C PRO A 289 -11.06 -11.91 -16.13
N VAL A 290 -10.32 -11.55 -17.17
CA VAL A 290 -10.84 -10.95 -18.41
C VAL A 290 -10.74 -11.94 -19.56
N GLU A 291 -11.76 -11.96 -20.42
CA GLU A 291 -11.76 -12.76 -21.66
C GLU A 291 -10.92 -12.07 -22.75
N LYS A 292 -10.91 -10.74 -22.76
CA LYS A 292 -10.17 -9.93 -23.71
C LYS A 292 -9.61 -8.68 -23.02
N SER A 293 -8.35 -8.36 -23.28
CA SER A 293 -7.66 -7.20 -22.72
C SER A 293 -7.21 -6.24 -23.82
N LYS A 294 -7.01 -4.95 -23.48
CA LYS A 294 -6.32 -3.98 -24.35
C LYS A 294 -4.85 -4.32 -24.57
N TYR A 295 -4.26 -5.13 -23.73
CA TYR A 295 -2.86 -5.54 -23.85
C TYR A 295 -2.70 -6.82 -24.68
N LYS A 296 -2.03 -6.73 -25.82
CA LYS A 296 -1.78 -7.87 -26.73
C LYS A 296 -1.10 -9.05 -26.02
N LEU A 297 -0.20 -8.77 -25.07
CA LEU A 297 0.50 -9.81 -24.29
C LEU A 297 -0.47 -10.62 -23.41
N VAL A 298 -1.46 -9.97 -22.83
CA VAL A 298 -2.49 -10.64 -22.02
C VAL A 298 -3.37 -11.51 -22.88
N ASN A 299 -3.83 -11.00 -24.03
CA ASN A 299 -4.62 -11.80 -24.99
C ASN A 299 -3.84 -13.01 -25.49
N PHE A 300 -2.52 -12.86 -25.78
CA PHE A 300 -1.67 -13.99 -26.13
C PHE A 300 -1.60 -15.04 -25.00
N ALA A 301 -1.54 -14.63 -23.74
CA ALA A 301 -1.54 -15.56 -22.61
C ALA A 301 -2.89 -16.26 -22.43
N ILE A 302 -4.02 -15.58 -22.71
CA ILE A 302 -5.38 -16.11 -22.62
C ILE A 302 -5.62 -17.13 -23.75
N ASP A 303 -5.36 -16.72 -24.99
CA ASP A 303 -5.66 -17.50 -26.18
C ASP A 303 -4.74 -18.74 -26.33
N TYR A 304 -3.47 -18.57 -25.93
CA TYR A 304 -2.44 -19.59 -26.12
C TYR A 304 -1.61 -19.85 -24.85
N PRO A 305 -2.20 -20.30 -23.74
CA PRO A 305 -1.53 -20.36 -22.42
C PRO A 305 -0.30 -21.28 -22.40
N LEU A 306 -0.32 -22.38 -23.18
CA LEU A 306 0.83 -23.28 -23.29
C LEU A 306 1.97 -22.64 -24.05
N LEU A 307 1.68 -22.08 -25.23
CA LEU A 307 2.65 -21.41 -26.08
C LEU A 307 3.25 -20.21 -25.37
N PHE A 308 2.43 -19.38 -24.73
CA PHE A 308 2.89 -18.27 -23.88
C PHE A 308 3.87 -18.75 -22.81
N SER A 309 3.53 -19.85 -22.12
CA SER A 309 4.37 -20.40 -21.05
C SER A 309 5.73 -20.90 -21.58
N MET A 310 5.74 -21.53 -22.74
CA MET A 310 6.97 -22.00 -23.41
C MET A 310 7.83 -20.82 -23.88
N VAL A 311 7.26 -19.87 -24.62
CA VAL A 311 7.97 -18.69 -25.14
C VAL A 311 8.53 -17.85 -24.01
N SER A 312 7.76 -17.64 -22.93
CA SER A 312 8.23 -16.87 -21.79
C SER A 312 9.43 -17.52 -21.09
N ASN A 313 9.53 -18.87 -21.05
CA ASN A 313 10.71 -19.55 -20.52
C ASN A 313 11.92 -19.41 -21.44
N LEU A 314 11.74 -19.53 -22.74
CA LEU A 314 12.82 -19.35 -23.72
C LEU A 314 13.40 -17.94 -23.69
N CYS A 315 12.57 -16.93 -23.43
CA CYS A 315 12.99 -15.52 -23.41
C CYS A 315 13.59 -15.06 -22.07
N VAL A 316 13.61 -15.88 -21.01
CA VAL A 316 14.13 -15.47 -19.69
C VAL A 316 15.53 -14.86 -19.72
N PRO A 317 16.52 -15.44 -20.42
CA PRO A 317 17.87 -14.87 -20.46
C PRO A 317 17.88 -13.46 -21.05
N LEU A 318 17.18 -13.25 -22.18
CA LEU A 318 17.11 -11.96 -22.88
C LEU A 318 16.40 -10.91 -22.04
N PHE A 319 15.32 -11.29 -21.39
CA PHE A 319 14.55 -10.38 -20.53
C PHE A 319 15.36 -9.92 -19.31
N ARG A 320 16.14 -10.81 -18.68
CA ARG A 320 17.03 -10.46 -17.57
C ARG A 320 18.13 -9.47 -17.99
N VAL A 321 18.73 -9.66 -19.16
CA VAL A 321 19.71 -8.70 -19.71
C VAL A 321 19.06 -7.34 -19.95
N ALA A 322 17.89 -7.30 -20.56
CA ALA A 322 17.17 -6.06 -20.82
C ALA A 322 16.84 -5.29 -19.52
N ILE A 323 16.40 -6.00 -18.48
CA ILE A 323 16.15 -5.39 -17.15
C ILE A 323 17.43 -4.80 -16.55
N CYS A 324 18.56 -5.52 -16.64
CA CYS A 324 19.83 -5.02 -16.15
C CYS A 324 20.26 -3.72 -16.86
N ILE A 325 20.08 -3.65 -18.18
CA ILE A 325 20.39 -2.46 -18.97
C ILE A 325 19.50 -1.27 -18.55
N VAL A 326 18.19 -1.50 -18.39
CA VAL A 326 17.25 -0.45 -17.98
C VAL A 326 17.57 0.06 -16.58
N ARG A 327 17.90 -0.82 -15.63
CA ARG A 327 18.32 -0.44 -14.28
C ARG A 327 19.61 0.40 -14.29
N ARG A 328 20.62 0.00 -15.07
CA ARG A 328 21.87 0.77 -15.21
C ARG A 328 21.62 2.16 -15.82
N ARG A 329 20.71 2.29 -16.79
CA ARG A 329 20.35 3.59 -17.39
C ARG A 329 19.60 4.48 -16.42
N LYS A 330 18.70 3.92 -15.59
CA LYS A 330 18.01 4.70 -14.54
C LYS A 330 18.99 5.16 -13.46
N ALA A 331 19.90 4.30 -13.00
CA ALA A 331 20.92 4.67 -12.02
C ALA A 331 21.82 5.82 -12.52
N LYS A 332 22.25 5.79 -13.82
CA LYS A 332 23.02 6.88 -14.43
C LYS A 332 22.24 8.20 -14.57
N ARG A 333 20.91 8.15 -14.75
CA ARG A 333 20.07 9.37 -14.81
C ARG A 333 19.76 9.98 -13.44
N GLN A 334 19.99 9.25 -12.36
CA GLN A 334 19.81 9.72 -10.99
C GLN A 334 21.13 10.21 -10.36
N SER A 335 22.27 10.01 -11.03
CA SER A 335 23.59 10.46 -10.60
C SER A 335 24.07 11.71 -11.37
N ASN A 336 23.31 12.16 -12.33
CA ASN A 336 23.44 13.47 -13.03
C ASN A 336 22.24 14.35 -12.70
#